data_1426035345ceff6129c7a8d1d626bfd4
#
_entry.id   1426035345ceff6129c7a8d1d626bfd4
#
_cell.length_a   1.000
_cell.length_b   1.000
_cell.length_c   1.000
_cell.angle_alpha   90.00
_cell.angle_beta   90.00
_cell.angle_gamma   90.00
#
_symmetry.space_group_name_H-M   'P 1'
#
loop_
_entity.id
_entity.type
_entity.pdbx_description
1 polymer ?
#
loop_
_entity_poly.entity_id
_entity_poly.type
_entity_poly.pdbx_seq_one_letter_code
_entity_poly.pdbx_strand_id
1 'polypeptide(L)'
;MSDNSSSPEAGNLMGTEGGRATSRHEAAVLRDRQRISDSLARMADLAGRAVRDAIQALRTRDRQLAYAVIIRDQAIDTIEEATARLCIEFLVRQQPVATPLRFAYSAVKINTSLERVGDYAESIAHQASKLAVQDAQLPLDRFQELTDLVVPMVHDSVQAFIRQDAALARATIPIENTADQFKSRLRKDLIQMFKDNRLPFEALDPCLTITRRLERVSDQARNICVETLYLCTGEFARHPDSKTFRILFLDRHNAGASLMAEAMAEAMGQPRFSFSSAGLNPQPCAPAVLEFMREKGLDLGRKHGKAINEVPDLDRYHVVAVLDPQAKNWFPQQTHKIIFLDWPVPDPAAVGGPPEAVRAACESAYQALDQQLRALIQAIVGENPA
;
A
#
# COMPACT_ATOMS: atom_id res chain seq x y z
N MET A 1 -80.31 -4.12 42.81
CA MET A 1 -79.79 -2.93 43.35
C MET A 1 -78.32 -3.12 43.40
N SER A 2 -77.73 -2.69 42.51
CA SER A 2 -76.52 -2.83 41.71
C SER A 2 -75.29 -2.33 42.46
N ASP A 3 -74.43 -3.25 42.76
CA ASP A 3 -73.08 -2.97 43.19
C ASP A 3 -72.15 -2.83 41.97
N ASN A 4 -71.46 -1.73 41.96
CA ASN A 4 -70.43 -1.40 40.91
C ASN A 4 -69.09 -1.32 41.63
N SER A 5 -68.32 -2.39 41.56
CA SER A 5 -66.95 -2.44 42.06
C SER A 5 -65.97 -2.29 40.89
N SER A 6 -65.42 -1.12 40.72
CA SER A 6 -64.33 -0.78 39.83
C SER A 6 -63.01 -1.26 40.41
N SER A 7 -62.32 -2.13 39.67
CA SER A 7 -60.94 -2.51 39.92
C SER A 7 -59.96 -1.44 39.31
N PRO A 8 -58.84 -1.12 39.95
CA PRO A 8 -57.87 -0.16 39.43
C PRO A 8 -56.92 -0.83 38.41
N GLU A 9 -56.72 -0.11 37.35
CA GLU A 9 -55.74 -0.39 36.31
C GLU A 9 -54.32 -0.56 36.86
N ALA A 10 -53.71 -1.72 36.62
CA ALA A 10 -52.31 -1.92 36.78
C ALA A 10 -51.58 -1.26 35.57
N GLY A 11 -51.21 0.02 35.71
CA GLY A 11 -50.52 0.81 34.70
C GLY A 11 -49.07 0.37 34.54
N ASN A 12 -48.78 0.01 33.35
CA ASN A 12 -47.59 0.02 32.57
C ASN A 12 -46.33 0.72 33.18
N LEU A 13 -45.54 0.00 34.00
CA LEU A 13 -44.23 0.46 34.53
C LEU A 13 -43.01 -0.21 33.87
N MET A 14 -43.19 -1.05 32.85
CA MET A 14 -42.07 -1.76 32.21
C MET A 14 -41.43 -1.02 31.02
N GLY A 15 -41.97 0.10 30.55
CA GLY A 15 -41.47 0.79 29.34
C GLY A 15 -40.34 1.81 29.56
N THR A 16 -40.14 2.28 30.80
CA THR A 16 -39.23 3.43 31.07
C THR A 16 -37.83 3.05 31.54
N GLU A 17 -37.65 1.85 32.10
CA GLU A 17 -36.32 1.40 32.58
C GLU A 17 -35.42 0.89 31.43
N GLY A 18 -35.96 0.19 30.44
CA GLY A 18 -35.24 -0.30 29.28
C GLY A 18 -34.67 0.85 28.40
N GLY A 19 -35.48 1.90 28.20
CA GLY A 19 -35.03 3.08 27.40
C GLY A 19 -33.94 3.92 28.09
N ARG A 20 -33.97 3.99 29.45
CA ARG A 20 -32.91 4.68 30.22
C ARG A 20 -31.63 3.88 30.33
N ALA A 21 -31.69 2.55 30.35
CA ALA A 21 -30.52 1.67 30.41
C ALA A 21 -29.76 1.67 29.05
N THR A 22 -30.46 1.59 27.92
CA THR A 22 -29.87 1.71 26.57
C THR A 22 -29.21 3.07 26.36
N SER A 23 -29.86 4.17 26.74
CA SER A 23 -29.30 5.52 26.66
C SER A 23 -28.03 5.70 27.52
N ARG A 24 -27.96 5.10 28.70
CA ARG A 24 -26.77 5.12 29.58
C ARG A 24 -25.60 4.31 28.98
N HIS A 25 -25.89 3.16 28.41
CA HIS A 25 -24.89 2.33 27.74
C HIS A 25 -24.31 3.03 26.50
N GLU A 26 -25.16 3.58 25.64
CA GLU A 26 -24.72 4.36 24.46
C GLU A 26 -23.83 5.55 24.85
N ALA A 27 -24.25 6.30 25.91
CA ALA A 27 -23.43 7.40 26.42
C ALA A 27 -22.07 6.94 26.98
N ALA A 28 -21.98 5.73 27.56
CA ALA A 28 -20.73 5.14 28.03
C ALA A 28 -19.84 4.76 26.86
N VAL A 29 -20.36 4.11 25.84
CA VAL A 29 -19.66 3.75 24.60
C VAL A 29 -19.09 5.01 23.94
N LEU A 30 -19.86 6.08 23.81
CA LEU A 30 -19.40 7.34 23.21
C LEU A 30 -18.27 7.99 24.02
N ARG A 31 -18.37 8.01 25.35
CA ARG A 31 -17.30 8.56 26.21
C ARG A 31 -16.01 7.78 26.09
N ASP A 32 -16.07 6.46 26.12
CA ASP A 32 -14.86 5.63 26.01
C ASP A 32 -14.22 5.76 24.63
N ARG A 33 -15.03 5.82 23.54
CA ARG A 33 -14.54 6.12 22.19
C ARG A 33 -13.85 7.48 22.12
N GLN A 34 -14.43 8.52 22.75
CA GLN A 34 -13.82 9.85 22.76
C GLN A 34 -12.47 9.83 23.46
N ARG A 35 -12.34 9.17 24.61
CA ARG A 35 -11.06 9.02 25.33
C ARG A 35 -9.98 8.35 24.47
N ILE A 36 -10.32 7.29 23.75
CA ILE A 36 -9.41 6.62 22.83
C ILE A 36 -9.03 7.56 21.68
N SER A 37 -9.99 8.26 21.09
CA SER A 37 -9.74 9.23 20.01
C SER A 37 -8.84 10.37 20.44
N ASP A 38 -9.06 10.94 21.63
CA ASP A 38 -8.23 12.03 22.18
C ASP A 38 -6.79 11.55 22.44
N SER A 39 -6.63 10.31 22.91
CA SER A 39 -5.31 9.70 23.11
C SER A 39 -4.55 9.51 21.81
N LEU A 40 -5.20 8.99 20.77
CA LEU A 40 -4.61 8.84 19.42
C LEU A 40 -4.27 10.19 18.78
N ALA A 41 -5.13 11.20 18.93
CA ALA A 41 -4.86 12.56 18.45
C ALA A 41 -3.61 13.14 19.12
N ARG A 42 -3.51 13.02 20.44
CA ARG A 42 -2.36 13.48 21.21
C ARG A 42 -1.07 12.77 20.79
N MET A 43 -1.15 11.45 20.55
CA MET A 43 -0.01 10.66 20.10
C MET A 43 0.45 11.08 18.70
N ALA A 44 -0.48 11.31 17.77
CA ALA A 44 -0.19 11.82 16.43
C ALA A 44 0.50 13.19 16.45
N ASP A 45 0.05 14.08 17.32
CA ASP A 45 0.67 15.40 17.52
C ASP A 45 2.10 15.28 18.06
N LEU A 46 2.35 14.38 19.02
CA LEU A 46 3.67 14.14 19.58
C LEU A 46 4.61 13.54 18.54
N ALA A 47 4.18 12.49 17.85
CA ALA A 47 4.96 11.81 16.81
C ALA A 47 5.27 12.77 15.63
N GLY A 48 4.29 13.55 15.18
CA GLY A 48 4.49 14.55 14.13
C GLY A 48 5.44 15.68 14.55
N ARG A 49 5.40 16.12 15.81
CA ARG A 49 6.39 17.08 16.34
C ARG A 49 7.78 16.45 16.43
N ALA A 50 7.90 15.20 16.88
CA ALA A 50 9.17 14.51 16.97
C ALA A 50 9.88 14.41 15.61
N VAL A 51 9.12 14.10 14.53
CA VAL A 51 9.67 14.08 13.15
C VAL A 51 10.18 15.47 12.75
N ARG A 52 9.39 16.54 12.97
CA ARG A 52 9.81 17.92 12.65
C ARG A 52 11.04 18.34 13.44
N ASP A 53 11.06 18.08 14.75
CA ASP A 53 12.18 18.44 15.64
C ASP A 53 13.46 17.69 15.23
N ALA A 54 13.36 16.41 14.84
CA ALA A 54 14.49 15.63 14.36
C ALA A 54 15.10 16.21 13.07
N ILE A 55 14.26 16.67 12.12
CA ILE A 55 14.74 17.34 10.90
C ILE A 55 15.26 18.74 11.21
N GLN A 56 14.65 19.45 12.15
CA GLN A 56 15.18 20.76 12.60
C GLN A 56 16.55 20.60 13.26
N ALA A 57 16.75 19.57 14.10
CA ALA A 57 18.06 19.25 14.68
C ALA A 57 19.13 18.98 13.60
N LEU A 58 18.76 18.29 12.51
CA LEU A 58 19.64 18.07 11.36
C LEU A 58 19.99 19.39 10.67
N ARG A 59 19.00 20.27 10.43
CA ARG A 59 19.18 21.55 9.74
C ARG A 59 20.04 22.54 10.51
N THR A 60 19.86 22.59 11.84
CA THR A 60 20.60 23.50 12.71
C THR A 60 21.88 22.90 13.27
N ARG A 61 22.16 21.61 12.98
CA ARG A 61 23.25 20.82 13.58
C ARG A 61 23.19 20.80 15.12
N ASP A 62 21.97 20.90 15.68
CA ASP A 62 21.73 20.95 17.12
C ASP A 62 21.61 19.53 17.71
N ARG A 63 22.72 19.05 18.30
CA ARG A 63 22.77 17.76 18.98
C ARG A 63 21.89 17.70 20.22
N GLN A 64 21.70 18.83 20.92
CA GLN A 64 20.86 18.84 22.12
C GLN A 64 19.40 18.64 21.74
N LEU A 65 18.94 19.27 20.66
CA LEU A 65 17.60 19.04 20.13
C LEU A 65 17.43 17.58 19.67
N ALA A 66 18.44 17.01 18.99
CA ALA A 66 18.40 15.60 18.58
C ALA A 66 18.28 14.67 19.80
N TYR A 67 19.06 14.87 20.86
CA TYR A 67 18.95 14.08 22.09
C TYR A 67 17.61 14.29 22.81
N ALA A 68 17.06 15.51 22.77
CA ALA A 68 15.74 15.77 23.33
C ALA A 68 14.64 14.99 22.60
N VAL A 69 14.73 14.84 21.28
CA VAL A 69 13.79 14.00 20.50
C VAL A 69 13.89 12.54 20.94
N ILE A 70 15.11 11.99 21.04
CA ILE A 70 15.36 10.61 21.46
C ILE A 70 14.76 10.34 22.85
N ILE A 71 14.99 11.24 23.81
CA ILE A 71 14.49 11.04 25.18
C ILE A 71 12.95 11.18 25.26
N ARG A 72 12.38 12.07 24.45
CA ARG A 72 10.92 12.32 24.41
C ARG A 72 10.12 11.18 23.79
N ASP A 73 10.75 10.26 23.09
CA ASP A 73 10.08 9.09 22.50
C ASP A 73 9.39 8.25 23.57
N GLN A 74 9.99 8.13 24.76
CA GLN A 74 9.35 7.48 25.93
C GLN A 74 7.96 8.04 26.28
N ALA A 75 7.68 9.31 25.95
CA ALA A 75 6.34 9.87 26.14
C ALA A 75 5.32 9.31 25.15
N ILE A 76 5.76 8.95 23.94
CA ILE A 76 4.93 8.29 22.92
C ILE A 76 4.63 6.86 23.37
N ASP A 77 5.62 6.11 23.84
CA ASP A 77 5.45 4.75 24.37
C ASP A 77 4.46 4.72 25.55
N THR A 78 4.60 5.67 26.48
CA THR A 78 3.66 5.78 27.62
C THR A 78 2.22 5.99 27.17
N ILE A 79 1.99 6.80 26.14
CA ILE A 79 0.64 7.02 25.58
C ILE A 79 0.19 5.78 24.82
N GLU A 80 1.10 5.10 24.09
CA GLU A 80 0.81 3.84 23.41
C GLU A 80 0.25 2.81 24.39
N GLU A 81 0.96 2.52 25.48
CA GLU A 81 0.52 1.57 26.51
C GLU A 81 -0.81 1.98 27.15
N ALA A 82 -0.99 3.27 27.44
CA ALA A 82 -2.24 3.78 28.03
C ALA A 82 -3.42 3.62 27.05
N THR A 83 -3.19 3.89 25.75
CA THR A 83 -4.21 3.75 24.72
C THR A 83 -4.58 2.29 24.49
N ALA A 84 -3.59 1.38 24.48
CA ALA A 84 -3.83 -0.06 24.38
C ALA A 84 -4.73 -0.54 25.54
N ARG A 85 -4.45 -0.09 26.78
CA ARG A 85 -5.30 -0.39 27.96
C ARG A 85 -6.72 0.15 27.80
N LEU A 86 -6.89 1.38 27.32
CA LEU A 86 -8.22 1.95 27.06
C LEU A 86 -9.00 1.12 26.02
N CYS A 87 -8.35 0.64 24.97
CA CYS A 87 -8.98 -0.21 23.96
C CYS A 87 -9.43 -1.56 24.57
N ILE A 88 -8.58 -2.20 25.39
CA ILE A 88 -8.92 -3.45 26.07
C ILE A 88 -10.08 -3.24 27.05
N GLU A 89 -10.03 -2.18 27.89
CA GLU A 89 -11.12 -1.84 28.79
C GLU A 89 -12.44 -1.61 28.05
N PHE A 90 -12.40 -0.91 26.91
CA PHE A 90 -13.57 -0.69 26.07
C PHE A 90 -14.16 -2.02 25.58
N LEU A 91 -13.34 -2.94 25.08
CA LEU A 91 -13.78 -4.26 24.61
C LEU A 91 -14.41 -5.09 25.73
N VAL A 92 -13.78 -5.12 26.92
CA VAL A 92 -14.26 -5.92 28.05
C VAL A 92 -15.56 -5.35 28.67
N ARG A 93 -15.62 -4.02 28.86
CA ARG A 93 -16.76 -3.38 29.55
C ARG A 93 -17.97 -3.22 28.66
N GLN A 94 -17.74 -2.84 27.38
CA GLN A 94 -18.85 -2.49 26.50
C GLN A 94 -19.34 -3.66 25.66
N GLN A 95 -18.52 -4.73 25.51
CA GLN A 95 -18.77 -5.89 24.65
C GLN A 95 -19.32 -5.46 23.27
N PRO A 96 -18.61 -4.55 22.57
CA PRO A 96 -19.14 -3.88 21.40
C PRO A 96 -19.33 -4.84 20.24
N VAL A 97 -20.38 -4.58 19.43
CA VAL A 97 -20.65 -5.30 18.18
C VAL A 97 -20.61 -4.35 16.99
N ALA A 98 -20.44 -4.88 15.79
CA ALA A 98 -20.46 -4.13 14.53
C ALA A 98 -19.47 -2.93 14.52
N THR A 99 -19.92 -1.71 14.26
CA THR A 99 -19.07 -0.51 14.13
C THR A 99 -18.25 -0.17 15.38
N PRO A 100 -18.77 -0.22 16.61
CA PRO A 100 -17.96 -0.02 17.82
C PRO A 100 -16.84 -1.06 17.99
N LEU A 101 -17.06 -2.31 17.59
CA LEU A 101 -16.01 -3.34 17.59
C LEU A 101 -14.92 -3.03 16.55
N ARG A 102 -15.32 -2.67 15.33
CA ARG A 102 -14.35 -2.24 14.29
C ARG A 102 -13.55 -1.03 14.74
N PHE A 103 -14.18 -0.06 15.43
CA PHE A 103 -13.48 1.09 15.99
C PHE A 103 -12.36 0.67 16.94
N ALA A 104 -12.65 -0.19 17.93
CA ALA A 104 -11.63 -0.64 18.88
C ALA A 104 -10.50 -1.41 18.20
N TYR A 105 -10.83 -2.29 17.28
CA TYR A 105 -9.85 -3.05 16.50
C TYR A 105 -8.93 -2.14 15.68
N SER A 106 -9.51 -1.18 14.95
CA SER A 106 -8.74 -0.20 14.17
C SER A 106 -7.90 0.71 15.07
N ALA A 107 -8.44 1.14 16.22
CA ALA A 107 -7.73 1.97 17.20
C ALA A 107 -6.45 1.29 17.71
N VAL A 108 -6.48 -0.02 18.01
CA VAL A 108 -5.29 -0.78 18.43
C VAL A 108 -4.20 -0.75 17.33
N LYS A 109 -4.58 -0.93 16.06
CA LYS A 109 -3.62 -0.92 14.96
C LYS A 109 -3.07 0.48 14.67
N ILE A 110 -3.91 1.50 14.78
CA ILE A 110 -3.51 2.89 14.62
C ILE A 110 -2.53 3.28 15.73
N ASN A 111 -2.77 2.83 16.97
CA ASN A 111 -1.89 3.04 18.10
C ASN A 111 -0.46 2.54 17.79
N THR A 112 -0.32 1.30 17.34
CA THR A 112 0.97 0.72 16.90
C THR A 112 1.58 1.47 15.70
N SER A 113 0.75 1.98 14.78
CA SER A 113 1.26 2.75 13.64
C SER A 113 1.83 4.10 14.06
N LEU A 114 1.26 4.74 15.07
CA LEU A 114 1.73 6.03 15.61
C LEU A 114 3.00 5.88 16.46
N GLU A 115 3.11 4.80 17.23
CA GLU A 115 4.36 4.46 17.94
C GLU A 115 5.52 4.31 16.93
N ARG A 116 5.32 3.56 15.85
CA ARG A 116 6.34 3.45 14.79
C ARG A 116 6.73 4.78 14.17
N VAL A 117 5.83 5.76 14.09
CA VAL A 117 6.20 7.13 13.63
C VAL A 117 7.14 7.78 14.65
N GLY A 118 6.94 7.57 15.97
CA GLY A 118 7.85 7.97 17.04
C GLY A 118 9.23 7.34 16.86
N ASP A 119 9.30 6.01 16.75
CA ASP A 119 10.53 5.24 16.50
C ASP A 119 11.31 5.78 15.28
N TYR A 120 10.58 6.15 14.21
CA TYR A 120 11.24 6.71 13.03
C TYR A 120 11.79 8.11 13.30
N ALA A 121 11.11 8.93 14.10
CA ALA A 121 11.61 10.23 14.51
C ALA A 121 12.85 10.10 15.40
N GLU A 122 12.85 9.17 16.34
CA GLU A 122 14.02 8.82 17.17
C GLU A 122 15.20 8.39 16.28
N SER A 123 14.96 7.46 15.35
CA SER A 123 15.98 7.00 14.40
C SER A 123 16.54 8.13 13.55
N ILE A 124 15.70 9.09 13.09
CA ILE A 124 16.14 10.29 12.35
C ILE A 124 17.02 11.16 13.26
N ALA A 125 16.63 11.40 14.53
CA ALA A 125 17.38 12.20 15.49
C ALA A 125 18.75 11.59 15.79
N HIS A 126 18.85 10.26 15.91
CA HIS A 126 20.13 9.56 16.00
C HIS A 126 21.05 9.85 14.81
N GLN A 127 20.53 9.84 13.58
CA GLN A 127 21.33 10.17 12.40
C GLN A 127 21.68 11.67 12.37
N ALA A 128 20.75 12.55 12.74
CA ALA A 128 20.99 13.99 12.83
C ALA A 128 22.14 14.30 13.82
N SER A 129 22.19 13.64 14.97
CA SER A 129 23.26 13.81 15.96
C SER A 129 24.65 13.39 15.42
N LYS A 130 24.72 12.36 14.56
CA LYS A 130 25.95 11.92 13.89
C LYS A 130 26.40 12.92 12.83
N LEU A 131 25.45 13.44 12.05
CA LEU A 131 25.72 14.40 10.98
C LEU A 131 26.07 15.80 11.50
N ALA A 132 25.66 16.15 12.71
CA ALA A 132 25.93 17.46 13.30
C ALA A 132 27.42 17.76 13.49
N VAL A 133 28.26 16.74 13.63
CA VAL A 133 29.71 16.88 13.81
C VAL A 133 30.51 16.75 12.52
N GLN A 134 29.84 16.48 11.40
CA GLN A 134 30.49 16.30 10.11
C GLN A 134 30.44 17.58 9.29
N ASP A 135 31.58 17.94 8.69
CA ASP A 135 31.65 19.04 7.73
C ASP A 135 31.24 18.55 6.33
N ALA A 136 29.94 18.37 6.13
CA ALA A 136 29.38 17.89 4.86
C ALA A 136 28.27 18.83 4.37
N GLN A 137 28.20 19.03 3.07
CA GLN A 137 27.10 19.73 2.41
C GLN A 137 25.92 18.79 2.28
N LEU A 138 24.93 18.94 3.17
CA LEU A 138 23.73 18.09 3.17
C LEU A 138 22.60 18.74 2.36
N PRO A 139 21.77 17.96 1.66
CA PRO A 139 20.60 18.48 0.93
C PRO A 139 19.42 18.77 1.88
N LEU A 140 19.62 19.69 2.82
CA LEU A 140 18.71 19.95 3.94
C LEU A 140 17.29 20.33 3.49
N ASP A 141 17.17 21.10 2.41
CA ASP A 141 15.88 21.51 1.89
C ASP A 141 15.06 20.31 1.36
N ARG A 142 15.74 19.32 0.81
CA ARG A 142 15.07 18.07 0.36
C ARG A 142 14.49 17.27 1.52
N PHE A 143 15.18 17.20 2.64
CA PHE A 143 14.64 16.55 3.84
C PHE A 143 13.43 17.33 4.39
N GLN A 144 13.50 18.66 4.35
CA GLN A 144 12.38 19.51 4.77
C GLN A 144 11.16 19.32 3.86
N GLU A 145 11.33 19.36 2.53
CA GLU A 145 10.25 19.13 1.55
C GLU A 145 9.55 17.79 1.80
N LEU A 146 10.33 16.70 2.05
CA LEU A 146 9.74 15.40 2.33
C LEU A 146 9.00 15.39 3.69
N THR A 147 9.54 16.08 4.69
CA THR A 147 8.90 16.22 6.01
C THR A 147 7.57 16.98 5.91
N ASP A 148 7.54 18.06 5.13
CA ASP A 148 6.35 18.87 4.90
C ASP A 148 5.26 18.12 4.12
N LEU A 149 5.65 17.07 3.41
CA LEU A 149 4.72 16.15 2.74
C LEU A 149 4.16 15.10 3.71
N VAL A 150 5.03 14.43 4.51
CA VAL A 150 4.64 13.23 5.26
C VAL A 150 4.01 13.54 6.62
N VAL A 151 4.39 14.63 7.30
CA VAL A 151 3.83 14.95 8.62
C VAL A 151 2.35 15.36 8.54
N PRO A 152 1.89 16.19 7.60
CA PRO A 152 0.45 16.42 7.39
C PRO A 152 -0.33 15.14 7.10
N MET A 153 0.24 14.17 6.35
CA MET A 153 -0.43 12.88 6.12
C MET A 153 -0.76 12.15 7.41
N VAL A 154 0.16 12.13 8.41
CA VAL A 154 -0.08 11.51 9.71
C VAL A 154 -1.25 12.18 10.41
N HIS A 155 -1.25 13.51 10.45
CA HIS A 155 -2.34 14.27 11.04
C HIS A 155 -3.69 13.99 10.35
N ASP A 156 -3.75 14.10 9.03
CA ASP A 156 -4.97 13.92 8.25
C ASP A 156 -5.51 12.49 8.36
N SER A 157 -4.63 11.48 8.39
CA SER A 157 -5.02 10.09 8.56
C SER A 157 -5.69 9.83 9.91
N VAL A 158 -5.17 10.41 11.00
CA VAL A 158 -5.78 10.29 12.34
C VAL A 158 -7.07 11.11 12.43
N GLN A 159 -7.13 12.30 11.84
CA GLN A 159 -8.36 13.08 11.75
C GLN A 159 -9.47 12.34 10.97
N ALA A 160 -9.10 11.68 9.88
CA ALA A 160 -10.02 10.83 9.12
C ALA A 160 -10.59 9.70 10.00
N PHE A 161 -9.77 9.06 10.84
CA PHE A 161 -10.23 8.04 11.77
C PHE A 161 -11.17 8.59 12.83
N ILE A 162 -10.80 9.68 13.51
CA ILE A 162 -11.57 10.29 14.58
C ILE A 162 -12.95 10.74 14.08
N ARG A 163 -12.99 11.36 12.90
CA ARG A 163 -14.22 11.83 12.26
C ARG A 163 -14.98 10.76 11.48
N GLN A 164 -14.40 9.56 11.33
CA GLN A 164 -14.90 8.50 10.46
C GLN A 164 -15.11 9.00 9.02
N ASP A 165 -14.17 9.80 8.52
CA ASP A 165 -14.22 10.43 7.21
C ASP A 165 -13.49 9.55 6.17
N ALA A 166 -14.28 8.72 5.49
CA ALA A 166 -13.77 7.87 4.41
C ALA A 166 -13.28 8.68 3.18
N ALA A 167 -13.80 9.90 2.96
CA ALA A 167 -13.39 10.73 1.84
C ALA A 167 -11.97 11.30 2.10
N LEU A 168 -11.72 11.83 3.29
CA LEU A 168 -10.40 12.30 3.71
C LEU A 168 -9.38 11.14 3.67
N ALA A 169 -9.74 9.96 4.18
CA ALA A 169 -8.86 8.78 4.13
C ALA A 169 -8.49 8.42 2.68
N ARG A 170 -9.45 8.39 1.75
CA ARG A 170 -9.18 8.13 0.31
C ARG A 170 -8.34 9.21 -0.34
N ALA A 171 -8.50 10.47 0.03
CA ALA A 171 -7.72 11.58 -0.51
C ALA A 171 -6.26 11.56 -0.02
N THR A 172 -6.01 11.07 1.20
CA THR A 172 -4.68 11.02 1.81
C THR A 172 -3.84 9.85 1.28
N ILE A 173 -4.44 8.68 0.99
CA ILE A 173 -3.71 7.48 0.52
C ILE A 173 -2.78 7.74 -0.68
N PRO A 174 -3.18 8.43 -1.76
CA PRO A 174 -2.32 8.63 -2.93
C PRO A 174 -1.05 9.45 -2.66
N ILE A 175 -1.01 10.24 -1.58
CA ILE A 175 0.15 11.08 -1.23
C ILE A 175 1.37 10.21 -0.91
N GLU A 176 1.18 8.97 -0.42
CA GLU A 176 2.25 7.99 -0.19
C GLU A 176 3.05 7.71 -1.48
N ASN A 177 2.38 7.60 -2.63
CA ASN A 177 3.08 7.43 -3.90
C ASN A 177 3.99 8.61 -4.24
N THR A 178 3.59 9.84 -3.88
CA THR A 178 4.42 11.04 -4.05
C THR A 178 5.64 11.00 -3.13
N ALA A 179 5.48 10.57 -1.88
CA ALA A 179 6.58 10.40 -0.93
C ALA A 179 7.58 9.34 -1.39
N ASP A 180 7.10 8.20 -1.94
CA ASP A 180 7.95 7.14 -2.49
C ASP A 180 8.76 7.60 -3.72
N GLN A 181 8.13 8.34 -4.63
CA GLN A 181 8.82 8.96 -5.76
C GLN A 181 9.87 9.98 -5.30
N PHE A 182 9.54 10.77 -4.27
CA PHE A 182 10.47 11.73 -3.70
C PHE A 182 11.69 11.06 -3.08
N LYS A 183 11.48 10.02 -2.25
CA LYS A 183 12.54 9.15 -1.70
C LYS A 183 13.45 8.62 -2.80
N SER A 184 12.86 8.11 -3.88
CA SER A 184 13.61 7.52 -4.99
C SER A 184 14.51 8.54 -5.70
N ARG A 185 14.02 9.77 -5.89
CA ARG A 185 14.80 10.88 -6.45
C ARG A 185 15.91 11.32 -5.49
N LEU A 186 15.56 11.58 -4.24
CA LEU A 186 16.54 12.01 -3.22
C LEU A 186 17.66 10.97 -3.03
N ARG A 187 17.33 9.68 -3.06
CA ARG A 187 18.35 8.61 -3.03
C ARG A 187 19.32 8.69 -4.20
N LYS A 188 18.83 8.94 -5.43
CA LYS A 188 19.69 9.11 -6.62
C LYS A 188 20.58 10.33 -6.47
N ASP A 189 20.04 11.45 -5.99
CA ASP A 189 20.80 12.68 -5.77
C ASP A 189 21.91 12.48 -4.73
N LEU A 190 21.64 11.81 -3.63
CA LEU A 190 22.63 11.48 -2.58
C LEU A 190 23.76 10.60 -3.12
N ILE A 191 23.42 9.57 -3.89
CA ILE A 191 24.43 8.69 -4.54
C ILE A 191 25.26 9.50 -5.54
N GLN A 192 24.66 10.41 -6.30
CA GLN A 192 25.39 11.25 -7.24
C GLN A 192 26.32 12.23 -6.51
N MET A 193 25.86 12.86 -5.42
CA MET A 193 26.70 13.73 -4.58
C MET A 193 27.91 12.98 -4.01
N PHE A 194 27.72 11.72 -3.62
CA PHE A 194 28.83 10.86 -3.17
C PHE A 194 29.84 10.59 -4.33
N LYS A 195 29.36 10.23 -5.50
CA LYS A 195 30.21 9.98 -6.68
C LYS A 195 31.01 11.23 -7.10
N ASP A 196 30.41 12.40 -6.92
CA ASP A 196 31.03 13.71 -7.22
C ASP A 196 31.96 14.20 -6.09
N ASN A 197 32.23 13.37 -5.06
CA ASN A 197 33.00 13.71 -3.85
C ASN A 197 32.47 14.93 -3.09
N ARG A 198 31.18 15.25 -3.22
CA ARG A 198 30.50 16.35 -2.46
C ARG A 198 29.90 15.87 -1.15
N LEU A 199 29.69 14.56 -1.02
CA LEU A 199 29.17 13.93 0.20
C LEU A 199 30.14 12.82 0.63
N PRO A 200 30.74 12.86 1.85
CA PRO A 200 31.59 11.78 2.33
C PRO A 200 30.77 10.52 2.63
N PHE A 201 31.42 9.36 2.65
CA PHE A 201 30.77 8.08 2.91
C PHE A 201 30.08 8.04 4.27
N GLU A 202 30.72 8.62 5.28
CA GLU A 202 30.22 8.71 6.67
C GLU A 202 28.92 9.52 6.79
N ALA A 203 28.63 10.39 5.82
CA ALA A 203 27.39 11.15 5.74
C ALA A 203 26.34 10.49 4.84
N LEU A 204 26.76 9.65 3.88
CA LEU A 204 25.85 9.02 2.91
C LEU A 204 24.85 8.08 3.59
N ASP A 205 25.33 7.15 4.43
CA ASP A 205 24.47 6.17 5.11
C ASP A 205 23.46 6.82 6.07
N PRO A 206 23.84 7.78 6.93
CA PRO A 206 22.89 8.57 7.71
C PRO A 206 21.82 9.26 6.84
N CYS A 207 22.21 9.91 5.72
CA CYS A 207 21.27 10.59 4.83
C CYS A 207 20.28 9.61 4.16
N LEU A 208 20.76 8.45 3.71
CA LEU A 208 19.92 7.39 3.15
C LEU A 208 18.96 6.82 4.21
N THR A 209 19.41 6.71 5.45
CA THR A 209 18.58 6.25 6.57
C THR A 209 17.47 7.25 6.87
N ILE A 210 17.79 8.57 6.99
CA ILE A 210 16.79 9.63 7.18
C ILE A 210 15.73 9.58 6.05
N THR A 211 16.19 9.52 4.80
CA THR A 211 15.30 9.45 3.63
C THR A 211 14.30 8.28 3.73
N ARG A 212 14.80 7.11 4.12
CA ARG A 212 14.00 5.89 4.28
C ARG A 212 13.02 5.99 5.45
N ARG A 213 13.44 6.60 6.58
CA ARG A 213 12.57 6.77 7.75
C ARG A 213 11.43 7.74 7.47
N LEU A 214 11.69 8.84 6.76
CA LEU A 214 10.65 9.79 6.35
C LEU A 214 9.60 9.12 5.43
N GLU A 215 10.02 8.31 4.47
CA GLU A 215 9.08 7.54 3.64
C GLU A 215 8.27 6.54 4.48
N ARG A 216 8.89 5.88 5.46
CA ARG A 216 8.16 4.99 6.35
C ARG A 216 7.09 5.70 7.19
N VAL A 217 7.26 6.98 7.48
CA VAL A 217 6.19 7.80 8.11
C VAL A 217 4.97 7.86 7.21
N SER A 218 5.13 8.06 5.89
CA SER A 218 3.99 8.05 4.96
C SER A 218 3.33 6.68 4.84
N ASP A 219 4.10 5.59 4.92
CA ASP A 219 3.55 4.23 4.97
C ASP A 219 2.61 4.04 6.17
N GLN A 220 3.01 4.54 7.36
CA GLN A 220 2.15 4.44 8.55
C GLN A 220 0.88 5.29 8.39
N ALA A 221 0.97 6.50 7.87
CA ALA A 221 -0.19 7.34 7.61
C ALA A 221 -1.18 6.65 6.62
N ARG A 222 -0.66 6.04 5.56
CA ARG A 222 -1.46 5.21 4.65
C ARG A 222 -2.14 4.04 5.37
N ASN A 223 -1.42 3.33 6.24
CA ASN A 223 -1.99 2.22 7.01
C ASN A 223 -3.15 2.71 7.91
N ILE A 224 -3.02 3.87 8.56
CA ILE A 224 -4.08 4.49 9.37
C ILE A 224 -5.31 4.79 8.48
N CYS A 225 -5.13 5.33 7.27
CA CYS A 225 -6.22 5.56 6.32
C CYS A 225 -6.93 4.25 5.93
N VAL A 226 -6.18 3.16 5.70
CA VAL A 226 -6.75 1.83 5.38
C VAL A 226 -7.61 1.30 6.55
N GLU A 227 -7.15 1.43 7.79
CA GLU A 227 -7.94 1.06 8.98
C GLU A 227 -9.18 1.95 9.14
N THR A 228 -9.09 3.23 8.77
CA THR A 228 -10.24 4.15 8.74
C THR A 228 -11.28 3.70 7.72
N LEU A 229 -10.87 3.30 6.53
CA LEU A 229 -11.78 2.77 5.52
C LEU A 229 -12.46 1.49 6.01
N TYR A 230 -11.72 0.57 6.65
CA TYR A 230 -12.31 -0.62 7.26
C TYR A 230 -13.36 -0.27 8.33
N LEU A 231 -13.07 0.71 9.19
CA LEU A 231 -14.04 1.20 10.17
C LEU A 231 -15.33 1.67 9.49
N CYS A 232 -15.22 2.47 8.44
CA CYS A 232 -16.35 3.09 7.77
C CYS A 232 -17.18 2.10 6.93
N THR A 233 -16.52 1.19 6.20
CA THR A 233 -17.19 0.32 5.21
C THR A 233 -17.44 -1.09 5.72
N GLY A 234 -16.70 -1.54 6.73
CA GLY A 234 -16.69 -2.94 7.18
C GLY A 234 -15.91 -3.87 6.27
N GLU A 235 -15.44 -3.39 5.15
CA GLU A 235 -14.61 -4.13 4.21
C GLU A 235 -13.14 -3.85 4.50
N PHE A 236 -12.32 -4.89 4.63
CA PHE A 236 -10.89 -4.70 4.67
C PHE A 236 -10.45 -4.10 3.33
N ALA A 237 -10.18 -2.80 3.34
CA ALA A 237 -9.62 -2.09 2.19
C ALA A 237 -8.11 -2.43 1.97
N ARG A 238 -7.69 -3.64 2.30
CA ARG A 238 -6.60 -4.28 1.60
C ARG A 238 -7.14 -4.43 0.19
N HIS A 239 -6.58 -3.70 -0.75
CA HIS A 239 -6.98 -3.64 -2.15
C HIS A 239 -7.95 -4.76 -2.52
N PRO A 240 -9.16 -4.50 -3.07
CA PRO A 240 -10.00 -5.58 -3.61
C PRO A 240 -9.18 -6.50 -4.53
N ASP A 241 -8.12 -5.96 -5.13
CA ASP A 241 -7.12 -6.62 -5.96
C ASP A 241 -5.95 -7.28 -5.20
N SER A 242 -5.80 -7.12 -3.87
CA SER A 242 -4.62 -7.65 -3.15
C SER A 242 -4.62 -9.19 -3.01
N LYS A 243 -5.70 -9.84 -3.42
CA LYS A 243 -5.77 -11.31 -3.53
C LYS A 243 -5.43 -11.81 -4.93
N THR A 244 -5.34 -10.92 -5.92
CA THR A 244 -5.11 -11.27 -7.32
C THR A 244 -3.75 -10.74 -7.78
N PHE A 245 -2.86 -11.62 -8.17
CA PHE A 245 -1.59 -11.28 -8.78
C PHE A 245 -1.83 -10.84 -10.22
N ARG A 246 -1.55 -9.57 -10.53
CA ARG A 246 -1.68 -9.02 -11.88
C ARG A 246 -0.37 -9.17 -12.62
N ILE A 247 -0.39 -9.86 -13.75
CA ILE A 247 0.75 -10.12 -14.61
C ILE A 247 0.48 -9.55 -16.00
N LEU A 248 1.42 -8.77 -16.50
CA LEU A 248 1.39 -8.19 -17.85
C LEU A 248 2.46 -8.85 -18.71
N PHE A 249 2.06 -9.36 -19.88
CA PHE A 249 2.98 -9.83 -20.92
C PHE A 249 3.22 -8.71 -21.92
N LEU A 250 4.47 -8.35 -22.15
CA LEU A 250 4.85 -7.19 -22.96
C LEU A 250 5.78 -7.60 -24.12
N ASP A 251 5.36 -7.32 -25.33
CA ASP A 251 6.18 -7.42 -26.54
C ASP A 251 6.04 -6.18 -27.43
N ARG A 252 6.56 -6.22 -28.64
CA ARG A 252 6.53 -5.09 -29.56
C ARG A 252 5.15 -4.83 -30.15
N HIS A 253 4.44 -5.89 -30.59
CA HIS A 253 3.27 -5.76 -31.45
C HIS A 253 1.96 -6.25 -30.83
N ASN A 254 2.01 -6.95 -29.71
CA ASN A 254 0.86 -7.63 -29.09
C ASN A 254 0.03 -8.40 -30.13
N ALA A 255 0.74 -9.12 -31.01
CA ALA A 255 0.14 -9.82 -32.15
C ALA A 255 0.48 -11.32 -32.20
N GLY A 256 1.42 -11.78 -31.36
CA GLY A 256 1.90 -13.16 -31.32
C GLY A 256 2.16 -13.62 -29.89
N ALA A 257 3.43 -13.64 -29.47
CA ALA A 257 3.88 -14.27 -28.21
C ALA A 257 3.16 -13.75 -26.97
N SER A 258 2.91 -12.46 -26.84
CA SER A 258 2.24 -11.89 -25.66
C SER A 258 0.76 -12.25 -25.59
N LEU A 259 0.03 -12.32 -26.72
CA LEU A 259 -1.35 -12.80 -26.78
C LEU A 259 -1.43 -14.31 -26.46
N MET A 260 -0.46 -15.11 -26.96
CA MET A 260 -0.36 -16.52 -26.62
C MET A 260 -0.17 -16.69 -25.11
N ALA A 261 0.77 -15.95 -24.50
CA ALA A 261 1.03 -16.01 -23.07
C ALA A 261 -0.21 -15.68 -22.23
N GLU A 262 -0.95 -14.62 -22.59
CA GLU A 262 -2.20 -14.24 -21.90
C GLU A 262 -3.23 -15.35 -21.97
N ALA A 263 -3.49 -15.91 -23.15
CA ALA A 263 -4.50 -16.96 -23.34
C ALA A 263 -4.11 -18.27 -22.63
N MET A 264 -2.85 -18.68 -22.71
CA MET A 264 -2.34 -19.86 -22.02
C MET A 264 -2.45 -19.72 -20.50
N ALA A 265 -2.06 -18.56 -19.97
CA ALA A 265 -2.12 -18.28 -18.55
C ALA A 265 -3.57 -18.26 -18.01
N GLU A 266 -4.51 -17.66 -18.74
CA GLU A 266 -5.94 -17.70 -18.41
C GLU A 266 -6.49 -19.13 -18.41
N ALA A 267 -6.10 -19.94 -19.40
CA ALA A 267 -6.53 -21.34 -19.51
C ALA A 267 -6.03 -22.23 -18.35
N MET A 268 -4.99 -21.81 -17.61
CA MET A 268 -4.54 -22.49 -16.39
C MET A 268 -5.52 -22.35 -15.22
N GLY A 269 -6.55 -21.51 -15.34
CA GLY A 269 -7.68 -21.43 -14.41
C GLY A 269 -7.31 -21.03 -12.97
N GLN A 270 -6.24 -20.27 -12.78
CA GLN A 270 -5.75 -19.88 -11.46
C GLN A 270 -6.51 -18.67 -10.91
N PRO A 271 -7.40 -18.82 -9.91
CA PRO A 271 -8.30 -17.75 -9.47
C PRO A 271 -7.59 -16.59 -8.76
N ARG A 272 -6.33 -16.80 -8.35
CA ARG A 272 -5.50 -15.77 -7.70
C ARG A 272 -4.72 -14.92 -8.69
N PHE A 273 -4.89 -15.11 -10.00
CA PHE A 273 -4.14 -14.40 -11.02
C PHE A 273 -5.06 -13.68 -11.99
N SER A 274 -4.61 -12.53 -12.46
CA SER A 274 -5.20 -11.79 -13.57
C SER A 274 -4.09 -11.53 -14.57
N PHE A 275 -4.32 -11.91 -15.80
CA PHE A 275 -3.36 -11.80 -16.87
C PHE A 275 -3.80 -10.77 -17.89
N SER A 276 -2.85 -10.09 -18.48
CA SER A 276 -3.07 -9.14 -19.59
C SER A 276 -1.85 -9.14 -20.49
N SER A 277 -2.03 -8.70 -21.72
CA SER A 277 -0.94 -8.47 -22.65
C SER A 277 -1.01 -7.08 -23.25
N ALA A 278 0.13 -6.53 -23.68
CA ALA A 278 0.21 -5.25 -24.38
C ALA A 278 1.44 -5.20 -25.30
N GLY A 279 1.42 -4.26 -26.22
CA GLY A 279 2.55 -3.95 -27.10
C GLY A 279 2.78 -2.46 -27.26
N LEU A 280 3.89 -2.09 -27.90
CA LEU A 280 4.16 -0.70 -28.25
C LEU A 280 3.32 -0.23 -29.45
N ASN A 281 3.33 -1.05 -30.48
CA ASN A 281 2.68 -0.80 -31.76
C ASN A 281 1.76 -1.98 -32.03
N PRO A 282 0.56 -2.03 -31.41
CA PRO A 282 -0.32 -3.17 -31.52
C PRO A 282 -0.70 -3.42 -32.97
N GLN A 283 -0.70 -4.69 -33.34
CA GLN A 283 -1.09 -5.17 -34.65
C GLN A 283 -2.16 -6.26 -34.51
N PRO A 284 -2.94 -6.51 -35.55
CA PRO A 284 -3.85 -7.66 -35.57
C PRO A 284 -3.06 -8.96 -35.36
N CYS A 285 -3.64 -9.89 -34.61
CA CYS A 285 -3.03 -11.20 -34.41
C CYS A 285 -2.82 -11.92 -35.76
N ALA A 286 -1.62 -12.47 -35.94
CA ALA A 286 -1.28 -13.16 -37.18
C ALA A 286 -2.20 -14.38 -37.41
N PRO A 287 -2.76 -14.58 -38.62
CA PRO A 287 -3.71 -15.69 -38.89
C PRO A 287 -3.14 -17.06 -38.52
N ALA A 288 -1.85 -17.29 -38.76
CA ALA A 288 -1.18 -18.57 -38.43
C ALA A 288 -1.11 -18.80 -36.91
N VAL A 289 -0.95 -17.73 -36.11
CA VAL A 289 -0.97 -17.82 -34.63
C VAL A 289 -2.39 -18.14 -34.14
N LEU A 290 -3.42 -17.50 -34.74
CA LEU A 290 -4.81 -17.80 -34.42
C LEU A 290 -5.17 -19.27 -34.68
N GLU A 291 -4.77 -19.79 -35.85
CA GLU A 291 -5.04 -21.16 -36.25
C GLU A 291 -4.30 -22.16 -35.32
N PHE A 292 -3.03 -21.92 -35.07
CA PHE A 292 -2.23 -22.74 -34.15
C PHE A 292 -2.83 -22.79 -32.73
N MET A 293 -3.21 -21.64 -32.16
CA MET A 293 -3.78 -21.60 -30.82
C MET A 293 -5.13 -22.28 -30.76
N ARG A 294 -5.96 -22.16 -31.82
CA ARG A 294 -7.23 -22.89 -31.90
C ARG A 294 -7.03 -24.41 -31.94
N GLU A 295 -6.00 -24.92 -32.62
CA GLU A 295 -5.63 -26.35 -32.59
C GLU A 295 -5.22 -26.82 -31.18
N LYS A 296 -4.59 -25.92 -30.39
CA LYS A 296 -4.28 -26.19 -28.97
C LYS A 296 -5.50 -26.03 -28.04
N GLY A 297 -6.69 -25.72 -28.58
CA GLY A 297 -7.91 -25.53 -27.79
C GLY A 297 -8.06 -24.15 -27.17
N LEU A 298 -7.26 -23.18 -27.60
CA LEU A 298 -7.24 -21.81 -27.07
C LEU A 298 -7.72 -20.81 -28.14
N ASP A 299 -8.83 -20.12 -27.86
CA ASP A 299 -9.42 -19.16 -28.82
C ASP A 299 -8.90 -17.74 -28.55
N LEU A 300 -8.09 -17.23 -29.47
CA LEU A 300 -7.62 -15.84 -29.47
C LEU A 300 -8.56 -14.88 -30.22
N GLY A 301 -9.63 -15.36 -30.86
CA GLY A 301 -10.47 -14.57 -31.74
C GLY A 301 -11.19 -13.39 -31.09
N ARG A 302 -11.26 -13.36 -29.77
CA ARG A 302 -11.82 -12.26 -28.97
C ARG A 302 -10.77 -11.32 -28.38
N LYS A 303 -9.49 -11.64 -28.54
CA LYS A 303 -8.37 -10.83 -28.03
C LYS A 303 -7.86 -9.90 -29.13
N HIS A 304 -7.69 -8.65 -28.77
CA HIS A 304 -7.16 -7.63 -29.68
C HIS A 304 -5.83 -7.11 -29.13
N GLY A 305 -4.91 -6.81 -30.03
CA GLY A 305 -3.67 -6.13 -29.67
C GLY A 305 -3.98 -4.79 -28.99
N LYS A 306 -3.45 -4.57 -27.81
CA LYS A 306 -3.60 -3.36 -26.98
C LYS A 306 -2.29 -2.63 -26.86
N ALA A 307 -2.31 -1.30 -26.95
CA ALA A 307 -1.14 -0.49 -26.65
C ALA A 307 -0.91 -0.42 -25.13
N ILE A 308 0.36 -0.30 -24.73
CA ILE A 308 0.72 -0.23 -23.29
C ILE A 308 0.04 0.94 -22.58
N ASN A 309 -0.20 2.06 -23.28
CA ASN A 309 -0.91 3.23 -22.75
C ASN A 309 -2.43 3.03 -22.63
N GLU A 310 -2.99 1.98 -23.23
CA GLU A 310 -4.40 1.60 -23.12
C GLU A 310 -4.64 0.61 -21.97
N VAL A 311 -3.56 0.08 -21.37
CA VAL A 311 -3.67 -0.82 -20.20
C VAL A 311 -4.01 0.01 -18.97
N PRO A 312 -5.17 -0.22 -18.34
CA PRO A 312 -5.56 0.52 -17.15
C PRO A 312 -4.68 0.15 -15.96
N ASP A 313 -4.44 1.11 -15.08
CA ASP A 313 -3.79 0.90 -13.78
C ASP A 313 -2.43 0.16 -13.87
N LEU A 314 -1.54 0.60 -14.77
CA LEU A 314 -0.21 -0.02 -14.97
C LEU A 314 0.61 -0.13 -13.68
N ASP A 315 0.41 0.79 -12.74
CA ASP A 315 1.06 0.81 -11.44
C ASP A 315 0.58 -0.30 -10.48
N ARG A 316 -0.53 -0.97 -10.81
CA ARG A 316 -1.10 -2.08 -10.04
C ARG A 316 -0.63 -3.46 -10.49
N TYR A 317 0.18 -3.56 -11.52
CA TYR A 317 0.77 -4.84 -11.92
C TYR A 317 1.89 -5.22 -10.97
N HIS A 318 1.93 -6.50 -10.61
CA HIS A 318 2.95 -7.06 -9.73
C HIS A 318 4.17 -7.52 -10.53
N VAL A 319 3.90 -8.07 -11.72
CA VAL A 319 4.91 -8.63 -12.61
C VAL A 319 4.66 -8.14 -14.04
N VAL A 320 5.72 -7.74 -14.72
CA VAL A 320 5.76 -7.51 -16.16
C VAL A 320 6.74 -8.51 -16.77
N ALA A 321 6.22 -9.49 -17.50
CA ALA A 321 7.02 -10.43 -18.26
C ALA A 321 7.32 -9.82 -19.63
N VAL A 322 8.58 -9.48 -19.86
CA VAL A 322 9.08 -8.83 -21.08
C VAL A 322 9.52 -9.91 -22.07
N LEU A 323 8.79 -10.06 -23.16
CA LEU A 323 9.04 -11.06 -24.17
C LEU A 323 9.99 -10.55 -25.28
N ASP A 324 10.01 -9.23 -25.53
CA ASP A 324 10.98 -8.56 -26.40
C ASP A 324 11.98 -7.76 -25.53
N PRO A 325 13.28 -8.03 -25.57
CA PRO A 325 14.28 -7.34 -24.75
C PRO A 325 14.26 -5.81 -24.86
N GLN A 326 13.83 -5.26 -26.00
CA GLN A 326 13.72 -3.83 -26.20
C GLN A 326 12.50 -3.21 -25.50
N ALA A 327 11.47 -4.01 -25.20
CA ALA A 327 10.22 -3.54 -24.62
C ALA A 327 10.38 -2.99 -23.19
N LYS A 328 11.40 -3.40 -22.46
CA LYS A 328 11.69 -2.92 -21.09
C LYS A 328 11.96 -1.42 -21.02
N ASN A 329 12.57 -0.85 -22.06
CA ASN A 329 12.88 0.58 -22.11
C ASN A 329 11.65 1.47 -22.37
N TRP A 330 10.54 0.87 -22.72
CA TRP A 330 9.33 1.56 -23.14
C TRP A 330 8.25 1.61 -22.06
N PHE A 331 8.47 0.95 -20.92
CA PHE A 331 7.53 1.02 -19.82
C PHE A 331 7.54 2.45 -19.24
N PRO A 332 6.38 3.16 -19.22
CA PRO A 332 6.36 4.60 -18.94
C PRO A 332 6.81 4.98 -17.54
N GLN A 333 6.81 4.06 -16.60
CA GLN A 333 7.30 4.27 -15.23
C GLN A 333 7.93 2.98 -14.69
N GLN A 334 9.22 3.04 -14.38
CA GLN A 334 9.85 2.03 -13.54
C GLN A 334 9.43 2.30 -12.08
N THR A 335 8.27 1.80 -11.69
CA THR A 335 7.87 1.80 -10.28
C THR A 335 8.63 0.68 -9.57
N HIS A 336 9.23 0.98 -8.44
CA HIS A 336 9.98 0.00 -7.64
C HIS A 336 9.12 -1.17 -7.12
N LYS A 337 7.81 -1.11 -7.32
CA LYS A 337 6.85 -2.14 -6.91
C LYS A 337 6.59 -3.21 -7.98
N ILE A 338 7.01 -2.98 -9.22
CA ILE A 338 6.80 -3.91 -10.34
C ILE A 338 8.06 -4.76 -10.54
N ILE A 339 7.88 -6.06 -10.59
CA ILE A 339 8.94 -7.02 -10.90
C ILE A 339 8.97 -7.22 -12.42
N PHE A 340 10.11 -6.90 -13.06
CA PHE A 340 10.32 -7.18 -14.48
C PHE A 340 11.02 -8.52 -14.64
N LEU A 341 10.40 -9.43 -15.39
CA LEU A 341 10.98 -10.71 -15.78
C LEU A 341 11.34 -10.67 -17.25
N ASP A 342 12.59 -10.99 -17.58
CA ASP A 342 13.04 -11.10 -18.96
C ASP A 342 12.76 -12.53 -19.46
N TRP A 343 11.77 -12.67 -20.33
CA TRP A 343 11.36 -13.92 -20.96
C TRP A 343 11.55 -13.82 -22.49
N PRO A 344 12.78 -13.84 -23.00
CA PRO A 344 13.00 -13.69 -24.44
C PRO A 344 12.38 -14.87 -25.20
N VAL A 345 11.21 -14.64 -25.77
CA VAL A 345 10.50 -15.60 -26.61
C VAL A 345 10.43 -15.03 -28.03
N PRO A 346 10.92 -15.73 -29.04
CA PRO A 346 10.80 -15.27 -30.41
C PRO A 346 9.32 -15.07 -30.76
N ASP A 347 8.99 -13.90 -31.31
CA ASP A 347 7.60 -13.61 -31.70
C ASP A 347 7.24 -14.38 -32.98
N PRO A 348 6.35 -15.37 -32.93
CA PRO A 348 5.95 -16.14 -34.10
C PRO A 348 5.22 -15.29 -35.15
N ALA A 349 4.65 -14.15 -34.77
CA ALA A 349 4.04 -13.22 -35.71
C ALA A 349 5.07 -12.48 -36.59
N ALA A 350 6.31 -12.38 -36.12
CA ALA A 350 7.39 -11.75 -36.88
C ALA A 350 8.13 -12.72 -37.80
N VAL A 351 7.86 -14.02 -37.73
CA VAL A 351 8.51 -15.02 -38.55
C VAL A 351 7.86 -15.07 -39.96
N GLY A 352 8.60 -14.62 -40.97
CA GLY A 352 8.21 -14.80 -42.35
C GLY A 352 8.67 -16.16 -42.92
N GLY A 353 8.02 -16.63 -44.00
CA GLY A 353 8.43 -17.84 -44.69
C GLY A 353 7.31 -18.85 -44.94
N PRO A 354 7.64 -20.11 -45.24
CA PRO A 354 6.63 -21.16 -45.50
C PRO A 354 5.80 -21.46 -44.24
N PRO A 355 4.57 -21.91 -44.38
CA PRO A 355 3.66 -22.20 -43.25
C PRO A 355 4.26 -23.11 -42.17
N GLU A 356 5.10 -24.07 -42.59
CA GLU A 356 5.80 -24.99 -41.69
C GLU A 356 6.77 -24.27 -40.73
N ALA A 357 7.50 -23.26 -41.24
CA ALA A 357 8.43 -22.48 -40.44
C ALA A 357 7.71 -21.63 -39.42
N VAL A 358 6.61 -21.01 -39.80
CA VAL A 358 5.74 -20.23 -38.88
C VAL A 358 5.13 -21.15 -37.80
N ARG A 359 4.68 -22.34 -38.18
CA ARG A 359 4.14 -23.32 -37.26
C ARG A 359 5.20 -23.81 -36.25
N ALA A 360 6.41 -24.08 -36.72
CA ALA A 360 7.53 -24.47 -35.85
C ALA A 360 7.87 -23.35 -34.85
N ALA A 361 7.83 -22.09 -35.27
CA ALA A 361 8.02 -20.94 -34.41
C ALA A 361 6.91 -20.82 -33.36
N CYS A 362 5.65 -21.02 -33.73
CA CYS A 362 4.51 -21.07 -32.79
C CYS A 362 4.67 -22.18 -31.75
N GLU A 363 5.08 -23.39 -32.17
CA GLU A 363 5.29 -24.51 -31.25
C GLU A 363 6.45 -24.22 -30.27
N SER A 364 7.56 -23.66 -30.75
CA SER A 364 8.68 -23.28 -29.90
C SER A 364 8.30 -22.21 -28.87
N ALA A 365 7.59 -21.16 -29.33
CA ALA A 365 7.09 -20.11 -28.43
C ALA A 365 6.09 -20.67 -27.40
N TYR A 366 5.19 -21.56 -27.83
CA TYR A 366 4.22 -22.18 -26.91
C TYR A 366 4.90 -22.99 -25.81
N GLN A 367 5.88 -23.81 -26.15
CA GLN A 367 6.61 -24.62 -25.15
C GLN A 367 7.42 -23.78 -24.20
N ALA A 368 8.10 -22.74 -24.68
CA ALA A 368 8.84 -21.80 -23.84
C ALA A 368 7.92 -21.06 -22.89
N LEU A 369 6.78 -20.58 -23.37
CA LEU A 369 5.78 -19.88 -22.55
C LEU A 369 5.14 -20.81 -21.51
N ASP A 370 4.78 -22.05 -21.87
CA ASP A 370 4.20 -23.02 -20.91
C ASP A 370 5.16 -23.28 -19.75
N GLN A 371 6.42 -23.52 -20.04
CA GLN A 371 7.45 -23.71 -19.03
C GLN A 371 7.59 -22.52 -18.09
N GLN A 372 7.70 -21.31 -18.64
CA GLN A 372 7.84 -20.08 -17.87
C GLN A 372 6.62 -19.77 -17.01
N LEU A 373 5.41 -19.92 -17.56
CA LEU A 373 4.15 -19.69 -16.86
C LEU A 373 3.98 -20.66 -15.68
N ARG A 374 4.22 -21.96 -15.88
CA ARG A 374 4.14 -22.96 -14.81
C ARG A 374 5.14 -22.63 -13.69
N ALA A 375 6.39 -22.33 -14.05
CA ALA A 375 7.41 -21.98 -13.08
C ALA A 375 7.04 -20.73 -12.27
N LEU A 376 6.53 -19.68 -12.92
CA LEU A 376 6.11 -18.46 -12.25
C LEU A 376 4.92 -18.68 -11.31
N ILE A 377 3.88 -19.37 -11.79
CA ILE A 377 2.70 -19.68 -10.98
C ILE A 377 3.08 -20.52 -9.77
N GLN A 378 3.88 -21.57 -9.96
CA GLN A 378 4.35 -22.44 -8.89
C GLN A 378 5.20 -21.66 -7.86
N ALA A 379 6.08 -20.77 -8.32
CA ALA A 379 6.89 -19.95 -7.42
C ALA A 379 6.04 -18.98 -6.56
N ILE A 380 4.94 -18.45 -7.11
CA ILE A 380 4.05 -17.51 -6.40
C ILE A 380 3.07 -18.25 -5.46
N VAL A 381 2.54 -19.40 -5.90
CA VAL A 381 1.54 -20.16 -5.11
C VAL A 381 2.22 -20.94 -3.98
N GLY A 382 3.50 -21.34 -4.14
CA GLY A 382 4.21 -22.26 -3.25
C GLY A 382 3.82 -23.72 -3.49
N GLU A 383 4.51 -24.65 -2.84
CA GLU A 383 4.35 -26.10 -3.04
C GLU A 383 3.06 -26.72 -2.45
N ASN A 384 2.13 -25.94 -1.92
CA ASN A 384 0.86 -26.43 -1.38
C ASN A 384 -0.35 -25.87 -2.15
N PRO A 385 -0.86 -26.57 -3.16
CA PRO A 385 -2.24 -26.39 -3.59
C PRO A 385 -3.14 -27.17 -2.62
N ALA A 386 -3.78 -26.46 -1.68
CA ALA A 386 -4.92 -27.01 -0.95
C ALA A 386 -6.19 -26.88 -1.78
#